data_572bc6a753c018e1333cdad5a7b9c3a5
#
_entry.id   572bc6a753c018e1333cdad5a7b9c3a5
#
_cell.length_a   1.000
_cell.length_b   1.000
_cell.length_c   1.000
_cell.angle_alpha   90.00
_cell.angle_beta   90.00
_cell.angle_gamma   90.00
#
_symmetry.space_group_name_H-M   'P 1'
#
loop_
_entity.id
_entity.type
_entity.pdbx_description
1 polymer ?
#
loop_
_entity_poly.entity_id
_entity_poly.type
_entity_poly.pdbx_seq_one_letter_code
_entity_poly.pdbx_strand_id
1 'polypeptide(L)'
;MKAIIFHGTGGNPDVAWYPWLAERLRSRGYEVEVPPYPDLNVAPIAGFLPGVLANHEFDEHTVLVGHSGGAALLLAVLEHVRVDRAFLVAGYSTQPNTSDEPVLQESYDWDVIRSNVRDIYFINSAEDPYGCDAGQGRAMFDRLGGTQIVRNDGHFGDYNQDYDEFPLLDRLIG
;
A
#
# COMPACT_ATOMS: atom_id res chain seq x y z
N MET A 1 -3.11 15.96 10.40
CA MET A 1 -2.44 14.89 9.61
C MET A 1 -3.48 14.19 8.78
N LYS A 2 -3.14 13.79 7.58
CA LYS A 2 -4.02 13.08 6.63
C LYS A 2 -3.52 11.65 6.47
N ALA A 3 -4.42 10.70 6.31
CA ALA A 3 -4.10 9.33 5.93
C ALA A 3 -4.96 8.89 4.75
N ILE A 4 -4.36 8.20 3.78
CA ILE A 4 -5.08 7.62 2.65
C ILE A 4 -4.79 6.13 2.61
N ILE A 5 -5.84 5.31 2.63
CA ILE A 5 -5.76 3.86 2.63
C ILE A 5 -6.24 3.34 1.28
N PHE A 6 -5.34 2.74 0.50
CA PHE A 6 -5.64 2.12 -0.78
C PHE A 6 -5.84 0.61 -0.59
N HIS A 7 -7.04 0.15 -0.93
CA HIS A 7 -7.42 -1.27 -0.85
C HIS A 7 -6.70 -2.15 -1.88
N GLY A 8 -6.88 -3.46 -1.81
CA GLY A 8 -6.31 -4.42 -2.76
C GLY A 8 -6.98 -4.40 -4.13
N THR A 9 -6.48 -5.25 -5.05
CA THR A 9 -6.91 -5.39 -6.44
C THR A 9 -8.43 -5.54 -6.57
N GLY A 10 -9.05 -4.70 -7.41
CA GLY A 10 -10.50 -4.72 -7.67
C GLY A 10 -11.36 -4.67 -6.43
N GLY A 11 -10.78 -4.20 -5.32
CA GLY A 11 -11.33 -4.36 -4.00
C GLY A 11 -12.38 -3.32 -3.62
N ASN A 12 -12.74 -3.40 -2.36
CA ASN A 12 -13.78 -2.61 -1.74
C ASN A 12 -13.20 -1.97 -0.46
N PRO A 13 -13.41 -0.67 -0.22
CA PRO A 13 -12.91 0.01 0.97
C PRO A 13 -13.56 -0.49 2.29
N ASP A 14 -14.68 -1.21 2.20
CA ASP A 14 -15.49 -1.64 3.36
C ASP A 14 -15.15 -3.07 3.85
N VAL A 15 -14.06 -3.67 3.38
CA VAL A 15 -13.65 -5.02 3.76
C VAL A 15 -12.32 -5.04 4.52
N ALA A 16 -11.97 -6.20 5.07
CA ALA A 16 -10.74 -6.41 5.86
C ALA A 16 -10.57 -5.35 6.96
N TRP A 17 -9.36 -5.03 7.30
CA TRP A 17 -8.99 -4.08 8.36
C TRP A 17 -9.13 -2.59 7.96
N TYR A 18 -9.50 -2.27 6.73
CA TYR A 18 -9.52 -0.87 6.27
C TYR A 18 -10.49 0.01 7.07
N PRO A 19 -11.78 -0.39 7.29
CA PRO A 19 -12.71 0.40 8.09
C PRO A 19 -12.24 0.55 9.54
N TRP A 20 -11.74 -0.54 10.12
CA TRP A 20 -11.23 -0.55 11.50
C TRP A 20 -10.04 0.42 11.65
N LEU A 21 -9.04 0.35 10.75
CA LEU A 21 -7.89 1.25 10.78
C LEU A 21 -8.31 2.70 10.57
N ALA A 22 -9.24 2.96 9.64
CA ALA A 22 -9.75 4.30 9.38
C ALA A 22 -10.43 4.90 10.62
N GLU A 23 -11.22 4.13 11.34
CA GLU A 23 -11.85 4.57 12.60
C GLU A 23 -10.80 4.88 13.68
N ARG A 24 -9.80 4.00 13.83
CA ARG A 24 -8.69 4.18 14.77
C ARG A 24 -7.92 5.47 14.49
N LEU A 25 -7.60 5.74 13.24
CA LEU A 25 -6.87 6.94 12.84
C LEU A 25 -7.73 8.20 13.02
N ARG A 26 -9.02 8.16 12.66
CA ARG A 26 -9.95 9.28 12.90
C ARG A 26 -10.07 9.61 14.39
N SER A 27 -10.12 8.60 15.27
CA SER A 27 -10.16 8.81 16.73
C SER A 27 -8.93 9.53 17.29
N ARG A 28 -7.82 9.51 16.55
CA ARG A 28 -6.55 10.22 16.85
C ARG A 28 -6.41 11.55 16.12
N GLY A 29 -7.46 12.01 15.43
CA GLY A 29 -7.48 13.31 14.77
C GLY A 29 -6.91 13.31 13.35
N TYR A 30 -6.75 12.14 12.71
CA TYR A 30 -6.43 12.09 11.29
C TYR A 30 -7.67 12.39 10.44
N GLU A 31 -7.50 13.14 9.37
CA GLU A 31 -8.40 13.12 8.23
C GLU A 31 -8.11 11.86 7.43
N VAL A 32 -9.09 10.97 7.26
CA VAL A 32 -8.86 9.65 6.65
C VAL A 32 -9.74 9.45 5.43
N GLU A 33 -9.08 9.15 4.32
CA GLU A 33 -9.70 8.71 3.07
C GLU A 33 -9.49 7.21 2.87
N VAL A 34 -10.54 6.50 2.44
CA VAL A 34 -10.48 5.13 1.96
C VAL A 34 -11.23 5.11 0.62
N PRO A 35 -10.59 5.55 -0.47
CA PRO A 35 -11.26 5.76 -1.75
C PRO A 35 -11.70 4.44 -2.39
N PRO A 36 -12.91 4.37 -2.97
CA PRO A 36 -13.35 3.21 -3.74
C PRO A 36 -12.76 3.27 -5.16
N TYR A 37 -11.76 2.46 -5.42
CA TYR A 37 -11.12 2.33 -6.72
C TYR A 37 -11.35 0.92 -7.31
N PRO A 38 -12.53 0.64 -7.90
CA PRO A 38 -12.83 -0.69 -8.47
C PRO A 38 -11.89 -1.10 -9.59
N ASP A 39 -11.28 -0.12 -10.29
CA ASP A 39 -10.34 -0.34 -11.38
C ASP A 39 -8.87 -0.46 -10.91
N LEU A 40 -8.61 -0.39 -9.60
CA LEU A 40 -7.27 -0.54 -9.03
C LEU A 40 -6.71 -1.92 -9.38
N ASN A 41 -5.55 -1.95 -10.04
CA ASN A 41 -4.91 -3.16 -10.57
C ASN A 41 -5.79 -3.96 -11.56
N VAL A 42 -6.80 -3.33 -12.15
CA VAL A 42 -7.62 -3.84 -13.25
C VAL A 42 -7.35 -3.03 -14.51
N ALA A 43 -7.29 -1.70 -14.37
CA ALA A 43 -6.86 -0.81 -15.43
C ALA A 43 -5.33 -0.67 -15.46
N PRO A 44 -4.72 -0.48 -16.65
CA PRO A 44 -3.29 -0.19 -16.77
C PRO A 44 -2.90 1.07 -15.99
N ILE A 45 -1.77 0.99 -15.27
CA ILE A 45 -1.28 2.06 -14.39
C ILE A 45 -1.18 3.42 -15.11
N ALA A 46 -0.73 3.44 -16.37
CA ALA A 46 -0.58 4.67 -17.13
C ALA A 46 -1.88 5.46 -17.31
N GLY A 47 -3.03 4.77 -17.39
CA GLY A 47 -4.35 5.39 -17.46
C GLY A 47 -4.96 5.66 -16.08
N PHE A 48 -4.60 4.87 -15.09
CA PHE A 48 -5.18 4.92 -13.74
C PHE A 48 -4.51 5.99 -12.84
N LEU A 49 -3.18 6.06 -12.85
CA LEU A 49 -2.40 6.92 -11.96
C LEU A 49 -2.75 8.42 -12.05
N PRO A 50 -2.97 9.02 -13.24
CA PRO A 50 -3.32 10.45 -13.31
C PRO A 50 -4.59 10.79 -12.53
N GLY A 51 -5.59 9.91 -12.54
CA GLY A 51 -6.82 10.09 -11.76
C GLY A 51 -6.57 10.05 -10.26
N VAL A 52 -5.72 9.13 -9.78
CA VAL A 52 -5.33 9.05 -8.37
C VAL A 52 -4.63 10.34 -7.93
N LEU A 53 -3.66 10.82 -8.72
CA LEU A 53 -2.92 12.04 -8.40
C LEU A 53 -3.81 13.29 -8.40
N ALA A 54 -4.83 13.33 -9.25
CA ALA A 54 -5.75 14.48 -9.35
C ALA A 54 -6.86 14.46 -8.26
N ASN A 55 -7.22 13.29 -7.75
CA ASN A 55 -8.34 13.13 -6.81
C ASN A 55 -7.95 13.31 -5.33
N HIS A 56 -6.66 13.35 -5.02
CA HIS A 56 -6.17 13.46 -3.65
C HIS A 56 -5.17 14.58 -3.50
N GLU A 57 -5.17 15.19 -2.33
CA GLU A 57 -4.14 16.12 -1.90
C GLU A 57 -3.08 15.36 -1.08
N PHE A 58 -1.83 15.54 -1.45
CA PHE A 58 -0.68 14.94 -0.78
C PHE A 58 0.25 16.03 -0.29
N ASP A 59 0.78 15.86 0.90
CA ASP A 59 1.79 16.73 1.49
C ASP A 59 2.76 15.95 2.39
N GLU A 60 3.75 16.65 2.92
CA GLU A 60 4.78 16.10 3.81
C GLU A 60 4.26 15.63 5.19
N HIS A 61 2.97 15.76 5.47
CA HIS A 61 2.28 15.27 6.67
C HIS A 61 1.30 14.14 6.36
N THR A 62 1.23 13.73 5.10
CA THR A 62 0.35 12.66 4.64
C THR A 62 0.95 11.29 4.96
N VAL A 63 0.13 10.38 5.46
CA VAL A 63 0.44 8.96 5.65
C VAL A 63 -0.28 8.16 4.58
N LEU A 64 0.46 7.34 3.83
CA LEU A 64 -0.10 6.42 2.84
C LEU A 64 -0.07 5.00 3.37
N VAL A 65 -1.17 4.30 3.18
CA VAL A 65 -1.28 2.86 3.47
C VAL A 65 -1.80 2.18 2.22
N GLY A 66 -1.13 1.15 1.76
CA GLY A 66 -1.58 0.34 0.63
C GLY A 66 -1.57 -1.13 0.98
N HIS A 67 -2.54 -1.87 0.47
CA HIS A 67 -2.64 -3.31 0.60
C HIS A 67 -2.60 -3.98 -0.78
N SER A 68 -1.74 -4.97 -0.96
CA SER A 68 -1.67 -5.76 -2.20
C SER A 68 -1.50 -4.87 -3.44
N GLY A 69 -2.40 -4.88 -4.40
CA GLY A 69 -2.40 -3.96 -5.55
C GLY A 69 -2.35 -2.48 -5.14
N GLY A 70 -3.00 -2.10 -4.03
CA GLY A 70 -2.88 -0.75 -3.47
C GLY A 70 -1.49 -0.43 -2.96
N ALA A 71 -0.75 -1.41 -2.41
CA ALA A 71 0.65 -1.23 -2.03
C ALA A 71 1.56 -1.05 -3.25
N ALA A 72 1.34 -1.83 -4.31
CA ALA A 72 2.06 -1.65 -5.57
C ALA A 72 1.78 -0.29 -6.22
N LEU A 73 0.52 0.20 -6.15
CA LEU A 73 0.14 1.54 -6.60
C LEU A 73 0.95 2.63 -5.88
N LEU A 74 1.25 2.47 -4.59
CA LEU A 74 2.01 3.47 -3.83
C LEU A 74 3.39 3.72 -4.41
N LEU A 75 4.05 2.74 -5.02
CA LEU A 75 5.35 2.94 -5.67
C LEU A 75 5.23 3.94 -6.82
N ALA A 76 4.19 3.82 -7.65
CA ALA A 76 3.94 4.76 -8.74
C ALA A 76 3.53 6.16 -8.22
N VAL A 77 2.71 6.23 -7.18
CA VAL A 77 2.31 7.50 -6.54
C VAL A 77 3.52 8.23 -5.97
N LEU A 78 4.42 7.52 -5.29
CA LEU A 78 5.61 8.09 -4.65
C LEU A 78 6.65 8.61 -5.64
N GLU A 79 6.56 8.31 -6.92
CA GLU A 79 7.38 9.00 -7.94
C GLU A 79 6.94 10.45 -8.18
N HIS A 80 5.73 10.83 -7.76
CA HIS A 80 5.12 12.13 -8.07
C HIS A 80 4.84 13.01 -6.86
N VAL A 81 4.72 12.44 -5.66
CA VAL A 81 4.28 13.17 -4.46
C VAL A 81 5.19 12.93 -3.27
N ARG A 82 5.36 13.98 -2.45
CA ARG A 82 6.10 13.87 -1.18
C ARG A 82 5.15 13.63 -0.02
N VAL A 83 5.50 12.65 0.84
CA VAL A 83 4.69 12.25 1.99
C VAL A 83 5.54 11.98 3.23
N ASP A 84 4.89 11.94 4.40
CA ASP A 84 5.55 11.60 5.66
C ASP A 84 5.95 10.13 5.71
N ARG A 85 4.97 9.24 5.59
CA ARG A 85 5.18 7.79 5.73
C ARG A 85 4.36 7.01 4.73
N ALA A 86 4.91 5.87 4.31
CA ALA A 86 4.21 4.90 3.47
C ALA A 86 4.31 3.49 4.06
N PHE A 87 3.18 2.80 4.15
CA PHE A 87 3.06 1.43 4.63
C PHE A 87 2.55 0.55 3.49
N LEU A 88 3.41 -0.34 3.02
CA LEU A 88 3.12 -1.29 1.94
C LEU A 88 2.86 -2.66 2.55
N VAL A 89 1.59 -3.03 2.66
CA VAL A 89 1.13 -4.32 3.22
C VAL A 89 0.91 -5.31 2.08
N ALA A 90 1.51 -6.47 2.16
CA ALA A 90 1.52 -7.46 1.06
C ALA A 90 1.88 -6.82 -0.29
N GLY A 91 2.82 -5.87 -0.26
CA GLY A 91 3.25 -5.11 -1.43
C GLY A 91 4.23 -5.90 -2.30
N TYR A 92 4.33 -5.47 -3.56
CA TYR A 92 5.23 -6.05 -4.56
C TYR A 92 5.63 -5.00 -5.58
N SER A 93 6.79 -5.19 -6.19
CA SER A 93 7.31 -4.33 -7.26
C SER A 93 7.58 -5.09 -8.57
N THR A 94 7.43 -6.40 -8.54
CA THR A 94 7.54 -7.30 -9.69
C THR A 94 6.38 -8.28 -9.66
N GLN A 95 6.13 -8.94 -10.77
CA GLN A 95 5.06 -9.95 -10.90
C GLN A 95 5.15 -10.99 -9.77
N PRO A 96 4.18 -11.05 -8.83
CA PRO A 96 4.28 -11.96 -7.69
C PRO A 96 4.01 -13.43 -8.05
N ASN A 97 3.05 -13.67 -8.94
CA ASN A 97 2.67 -14.98 -9.46
C ASN A 97 2.50 -14.92 -10.98
N THR A 98 1.67 -15.79 -11.55
CA THR A 98 1.38 -15.85 -12.98
C THR A 98 0.24 -14.93 -13.42
N SER A 99 -0.43 -14.27 -12.50
CA SER A 99 -1.49 -13.30 -12.79
C SER A 99 -0.91 -12.02 -13.40
N ASP A 100 -1.68 -11.40 -14.27
CA ASP A 100 -1.34 -10.09 -14.80
C ASP A 100 -1.58 -9.02 -13.72
N GLU A 101 -0.63 -8.09 -13.59
CA GLU A 101 -0.65 -7.03 -12.57
C GLU A 101 -0.55 -5.66 -13.25
N PRO A 102 -1.67 -5.13 -13.79
CA PRO A 102 -1.66 -3.87 -14.55
C PRO A 102 -1.20 -2.63 -13.78
N VAL A 103 -1.17 -2.72 -12.45
CA VAL A 103 -0.65 -1.67 -11.56
C VAL A 103 0.88 -1.53 -11.62
N LEU A 104 1.58 -2.55 -12.10
CA LEU A 104 3.04 -2.51 -12.17
C LEU A 104 3.50 -1.63 -13.33
N GLN A 105 4.56 -0.86 -13.08
CA GLN A 105 5.33 -0.16 -14.10
C GLN A 105 6.45 -1.06 -14.64
N GLU A 106 6.91 -0.80 -15.86
CA GLU A 106 8.08 -1.50 -16.43
C GLU A 106 9.37 -1.18 -15.64
N SER A 107 9.43 0.01 -15.05
CA SER A 107 10.56 0.45 -14.23
C SER A 107 10.10 1.51 -13.23
N TYR A 108 10.86 1.66 -12.14
CA TYR A 108 10.65 2.67 -11.11
C TYR A 108 11.89 3.53 -10.93
N ASP A 109 11.70 4.82 -10.73
CA ASP A 109 12.77 5.71 -10.27
C ASP A 109 12.90 5.60 -8.74
N TRP A 110 13.68 4.62 -8.30
CA TRP A 110 13.87 4.31 -6.89
C TRP A 110 14.48 5.47 -6.09
N ASP A 111 15.31 6.31 -6.72
CA ASP A 111 15.91 7.46 -6.05
C ASP A 111 14.88 8.57 -5.82
N VAL A 112 13.99 8.79 -6.77
CA VAL A 112 12.86 9.71 -6.61
C VAL A 112 11.91 9.21 -5.53
N ILE A 113 11.49 7.94 -5.56
CA ILE A 113 10.64 7.34 -4.52
C ILE A 113 11.26 7.52 -3.14
N ARG A 114 12.56 7.18 -2.99
CA ARG A 114 13.28 7.32 -1.72
C ARG A 114 13.29 8.77 -1.22
N SER A 115 13.44 9.75 -2.12
CA SER A 115 13.49 11.17 -1.76
C SER A 115 12.14 11.75 -1.38
N ASN A 116 11.05 11.10 -1.80
CA ASN A 116 9.68 11.56 -1.65
C ASN A 116 8.97 11.00 -0.41
N VAL A 117 9.57 10.08 0.31
CA VAL A 117 9.00 9.51 1.54
C VAL A 117 10.01 9.58 2.67
N ARG A 118 9.60 10.11 3.85
CA ARG A 118 10.49 10.20 5.02
C ARG A 118 10.77 8.82 5.61
N ASP A 119 9.73 8.01 5.82
CA ASP A 119 9.83 6.63 6.30
C ASP A 119 8.94 5.68 5.49
N ILE A 120 9.49 4.54 5.08
CA ILE A 120 8.77 3.53 4.33
C ILE A 120 8.84 2.16 5.02
N TYR A 121 7.69 1.48 5.06
CA TYR A 121 7.54 0.18 5.73
C TYR A 121 7.01 -0.85 4.74
N PHE A 122 7.66 -2.01 4.70
CA PHE A 122 7.25 -3.17 3.93
C PHE A 122 6.80 -4.25 4.90
N ILE A 123 5.51 -4.59 4.87
CA ILE A 123 4.90 -5.56 5.79
C ILE A 123 4.40 -6.73 4.94
N ASN A 124 5.14 -7.82 4.94
CA ASN A 124 4.85 -8.99 4.11
C ASN A 124 4.81 -10.25 4.98
N SER A 125 4.09 -11.27 4.53
CA SER A 125 4.13 -12.59 5.16
C SER A 125 5.30 -13.42 4.63
N ALA A 126 5.79 -14.34 5.46
CA ALA A 126 6.75 -15.35 5.03
C ALA A 126 6.15 -16.25 3.93
N GLU A 127 4.86 -16.55 4.08
CA GLU A 127 4.05 -17.28 3.10
C GLU A 127 2.80 -16.47 2.76
N ASP A 128 2.66 -16.11 1.49
CA ASP A 128 1.51 -15.38 0.96
C ASP A 128 0.94 -16.18 -0.21
N PRO A 129 -0.36 -16.50 -0.22
CA PRO A 129 -0.96 -17.36 -1.25
C PRO A 129 -0.92 -16.74 -2.67
N TYR A 130 -0.74 -15.43 -2.75
CA TYR A 130 -0.66 -14.70 -4.03
C TYR A 130 0.79 -14.36 -4.43
N GLY A 131 1.79 -14.76 -3.62
CA GLY A 131 3.19 -14.48 -3.88
C GLY A 131 3.65 -13.07 -3.52
N CYS A 132 2.83 -12.31 -2.78
CA CYS A 132 3.19 -10.99 -2.23
C CYS A 132 3.98 -11.15 -0.92
N ASP A 133 4.94 -12.04 -0.92
CA ASP A 133 5.65 -12.55 0.25
C ASP A 133 6.83 -11.67 0.71
N ALA A 134 7.55 -12.17 1.71
CA ALA A 134 8.72 -11.51 2.27
C ALA A 134 9.84 -11.25 1.24
N GLY A 135 9.91 -12.04 0.16
CA GLY A 135 10.85 -11.84 -0.94
C GLY A 135 10.54 -10.56 -1.72
N GLN A 136 9.26 -10.29 -1.98
CA GLN A 136 8.82 -9.03 -2.59
C GLN A 136 9.15 -7.83 -1.69
N GLY A 137 8.85 -7.92 -0.39
CA GLY A 137 9.21 -6.88 0.57
C GLY A 137 10.71 -6.64 0.63
N ARG A 138 11.52 -7.71 0.59
CA ARG A 138 12.97 -7.64 0.57
C ARG A 138 13.52 -6.93 -0.67
N ALA A 139 12.96 -7.22 -1.84
CA ALA A 139 13.37 -6.58 -3.09
C ALA A 139 13.15 -5.06 -3.08
N MET A 140 12.03 -4.60 -2.52
CA MET A 140 11.76 -3.17 -2.34
C MET A 140 12.66 -2.54 -1.26
N PHE A 141 12.85 -3.22 -0.13
CA PHE A 141 13.74 -2.77 0.94
C PHE A 141 15.18 -2.59 0.46
N ASP A 142 15.71 -3.50 -0.36
CA ASP A 142 17.05 -3.40 -0.90
C ASP A 142 17.25 -2.17 -1.83
N ARG A 143 16.17 -1.67 -2.43
CA ARG A 143 16.15 -0.46 -3.27
C ARG A 143 15.95 0.82 -2.47
N LEU A 144 15.04 0.81 -1.50
CA LEU A 144 14.54 2.01 -0.85
C LEU A 144 15.08 2.21 0.57
N GLY A 145 15.60 1.16 1.22
CA GLY A 145 15.83 1.18 2.66
C GLY A 145 14.52 1.14 3.43
N GLY A 146 14.43 1.82 4.56
CA GLY A 146 13.25 1.84 5.42
C GLY A 146 13.19 0.67 6.39
N THR A 147 12.02 0.11 6.62
CA THR A 147 11.80 -0.99 7.56
C THR A 147 11.05 -2.14 6.92
N GLN A 148 11.62 -3.34 6.96
CA GLN A 148 10.92 -4.56 6.57
C GLN A 148 10.43 -5.30 7.81
N ILE A 149 9.15 -5.71 7.80
CA ILE A 149 8.52 -6.53 8.83
C ILE A 149 7.98 -7.79 8.16
N VAL A 150 8.43 -8.95 8.62
CA VAL A 150 7.96 -10.24 8.14
C VAL A 150 7.02 -10.86 9.17
N ARG A 151 5.84 -11.25 8.73
CA ARG A 151 4.80 -11.89 9.52
C ARG A 151 4.51 -13.30 8.98
N ASN A 152 3.57 -13.98 9.59
CA ASN A 152 3.00 -15.22 9.08
C ASN A 152 1.48 -15.13 9.09
N ASP A 153 0.96 -14.06 8.45
CA ASP A 153 -0.45 -13.67 8.50
C ASP A 153 -1.13 -13.82 7.11
N GLY A 154 -0.60 -14.70 6.25
CA GLY A 154 -1.13 -14.90 4.89
C GLY A 154 -1.09 -13.62 4.07
N HIS A 155 -2.21 -13.26 3.43
CA HIS A 155 -2.32 -12.03 2.62
C HIS A 155 -2.84 -10.82 3.41
N PHE A 156 -2.90 -10.87 4.75
CA PHE A 156 -3.46 -9.82 5.61
C PHE A 156 -4.91 -9.46 5.31
N GLY A 157 -5.71 -10.45 4.96
CA GLY A 157 -7.12 -10.32 4.59
C GLY A 157 -7.35 -10.34 3.08
N ASP A 158 -8.29 -11.18 2.69
CA ASP A 158 -8.83 -11.29 1.35
C ASP A 158 -10.22 -11.94 1.39
N TYR A 159 -10.76 -12.34 0.23
CA TYR A 159 -12.05 -13.03 0.15
C TYR A 159 -12.10 -14.41 0.86
N ASN A 160 -10.93 -14.97 1.21
CA ASN A 160 -10.79 -16.28 1.83
C ASN A 160 -10.21 -16.21 3.25
N GLN A 161 -9.80 -15.03 3.70
CA GLN A 161 -9.15 -14.82 4.99
C GLN A 161 -9.76 -13.62 5.69
N ASP A 162 -10.43 -13.85 6.82
CA ASP A 162 -10.88 -12.79 7.71
C ASP A 162 -9.66 -12.15 8.40
N TYR A 163 -9.53 -10.83 8.29
CA TYR A 163 -8.48 -10.03 8.92
C TYR A 163 -9.03 -8.63 9.18
N ASP A 164 -9.94 -8.54 10.16
CA ASP A 164 -10.77 -7.35 10.37
C ASP A 164 -10.08 -6.26 11.18
N GLU A 165 -8.97 -6.59 11.84
CA GLU A 165 -8.18 -5.67 12.64
C GLU A 165 -6.70 -5.82 12.33
N PHE A 166 -5.92 -4.71 12.38
CA PHE A 166 -4.48 -4.75 12.19
C PHE A 166 -3.74 -3.95 13.29
N PRO A 167 -3.67 -4.47 14.54
CA PRO A 167 -3.11 -3.74 15.67
C PRO A 167 -1.63 -3.37 15.51
N LEU A 168 -0.84 -4.15 14.76
CA LEU A 168 0.54 -3.82 14.47
C LEU A 168 0.63 -2.54 13.62
N LEU A 169 -0.12 -2.47 12.53
CA LEU A 169 -0.13 -1.33 11.63
C LEU A 169 -0.62 -0.06 12.35
N ASP A 170 -1.68 -0.19 13.15
CA ASP A 170 -2.20 0.89 13.99
C ASP A 170 -1.13 1.48 14.93
N ARG A 171 -0.32 0.63 15.60
CA ARG A 171 0.77 1.08 16.46
C ARG A 171 1.95 1.69 15.70
N LEU A 172 2.24 1.23 14.50
CA LEU A 172 3.32 1.78 13.66
C LEU A 172 2.98 3.18 13.14
N ILE A 173 1.71 3.41 12.86
CA ILE A 173 1.25 4.74 12.42
C ILE A 173 1.24 5.72 13.61
N GLY A 174 0.95 5.28 14.82
CA GLY A 174 1.04 6.08 16.05
C GLY A 174 -0.18 6.95 16.30
#